data_edc76875b41d0f8dc0a89a1d0ccebf61
#
_entry.id   edc76875b41d0f8dc0a89a1d0ccebf61
#
_cell.length_a   1.000
_cell.length_b   1.000
_cell.length_c   1.000
_cell.angle_alpha   90.00
_cell.angle_beta   90.00
_cell.angle_gamma   90.00
#
_symmetry.space_group_name_H-M   'P 1'
#
loop_
_entity.id
_entity.type
_entity.pdbx_description
1 polymer ?
#
loop_
_entity_poly.entity_id
_entity_poly.type
_entity_poly.pdbx_seq_one_letter_code
_entity_poly.pdbx_strand_id
1 'polypeptide(L)'
;TSDKMQSAPSILEVDGQKIIFAGSNDDNLYAINEDGTLRFTVAATNNVLTSAAFLEFNNAFHVFFSDNSGMLYGVDTDGNALNGWPVDVGEVISKSVAFSDLNNDGSPEVIGVTELTDLVAYNLDGSPHSGFPMNNEFPFTAGPLIMDMDGDGDVEILGGSVNSLVSIDIKSNSSSDGYWNMYRGDN
;
A
#
# COMPACT_ATOMS: atom_id res chain seq x y z
N THR A 1 5.78 -6.02 21.84
CA THR A 1 5.18 -7.08 21.00
C THR A 1 5.20 -8.40 21.74
N SER A 2 4.23 -9.27 21.48
CA SER A 2 4.19 -10.60 22.08
C SER A 2 4.79 -11.68 21.17
N ASP A 3 5.15 -11.34 19.93
CA ASP A 3 5.79 -12.22 18.95
C ASP A 3 6.82 -11.46 18.10
N LYS A 4 7.36 -12.10 17.07
CA LYS A 4 8.39 -11.58 16.18
C LYS A 4 7.88 -10.40 15.35
N MET A 5 8.71 -9.39 15.19
CA MET A 5 8.56 -8.36 14.18
C MET A 5 9.32 -8.79 12.92
N GLN A 6 8.59 -9.09 11.85
CA GLN A 6 9.17 -9.60 10.60
C GLN A 6 9.01 -8.62 9.43
N SER A 7 8.11 -7.64 9.54
CA SER A 7 8.02 -6.59 8.53
C SER A 7 9.27 -5.71 8.55
N ALA A 8 9.67 -5.18 7.41
CA ALA A 8 10.65 -4.11 7.40
C ALA A 8 10.01 -2.83 7.97
N PRO A 9 10.66 -2.14 8.92
CA PRO A 9 10.09 -0.91 9.47
C PRO A 9 10.06 0.19 8.42
N SER A 10 9.01 1.02 8.48
CA SER A 10 8.86 2.23 7.69
C SER A 10 8.85 3.45 8.60
N ILE A 11 9.33 4.59 8.12
CA ILE A 11 9.39 5.82 8.90
C ILE A 11 8.60 6.90 8.17
N LEU A 12 7.66 7.52 8.89
CA LEU A 12 6.92 8.69 8.46
C LEU A 12 7.36 9.89 9.28
N GLU A 13 7.62 11.03 8.63
CA GLU A 13 7.87 12.29 9.30
C GLU A 13 6.65 13.20 9.18
N VAL A 14 6.09 13.60 10.32
CA VAL A 14 4.92 14.49 10.42
C VAL A 14 5.28 15.64 11.36
N ASP A 15 5.21 16.87 10.88
CA ASP A 15 5.53 18.08 11.67
C ASP A 15 6.91 18.03 12.35
N GLY A 16 7.90 17.44 11.68
CA GLY A 16 9.27 17.29 12.18
C GLY A 16 9.44 16.18 13.24
N GLN A 17 8.43 15.38 13.49
CA GLN A 17 8.47 14.20 14.36
C GLN A 17 8.46 12.92 13.52
N LYS A 18 9.32 11.98 13.90
CA LYS A 18 9.39 10.68 13.22
C LYS A 18 8.56 9.64 13.94
N ILE A 19 7.75 8.94 13.17
CA ILE A 19 6.95 7.81 13.62
C ILE A 19 7.46 6.56 12.89
N ILE A 20 7.81 5.53 13.65
CA ILE A 20 8.30 4.26 13.12
C ILE A 20 7.15 3.26 13.13
N PHE A 21 6.83 2.70 11.98
CA PHE A 21 5.79 1.68 11.83
C PHE A 21 6.44 0.31 11.62
N ALA A 22 5.95 -0.70 12.33
CA ALA A 22 6.42 -2.06 12.17
C ALA A 22 5.31 -3.07 12.47
N GLY A 23 5.14 -4.03 11.57
CA GLY A 23 4.19 -5.13 11.71
C GLY A 23 4.79 -6.29 12.50
N SER A 24 3.93 -7.03 13.18
CA SER A 24 4.30 -8.15 14.04
C SER A 24 3.46 -9.40 13.74
N ASN A 25 4.01 -10.56 14.12
CA ASN A 25 3.31 -11.85 14.09
C ASN A 25 2.28 -11.98 15.23
N ASP A 26 2.13 -10.98 16.08
CA ASP A 26 1.09 -10.92 17.12
C ASP A 26 -0.18 -10.20 16.64
N ASP A 27 -0.38 -10.15 15.32
CA ASP A 27 -1.54 -9.57 14.66
C ASP A 27 -1.69 -8.07 14.90
N ASN A 28 -0.57 -7.34 15.06
CA ASN A 28 -0.60 -5.90 15.26
C ASN A 28 0.40 -5.15 14.36
N LEU A 29 -0.03 -3.96 13.91
CA LEU A 29 0.88 -2.91 13.48
C LEU A 29 1.19 -2.01 14.68
N TYR A 30 2.46 -1.75 14.92
CA TYR A 30 2.95 -0.85 15.97
C TYR A 30 3.40 0.47 15.35
N ALA A 31 2.96 1.58 15.95
CA ALA A 31 3.50 2.91 15.71
C ALA A 31 4.29 3.35 16.94
N ILE A 32 5.55 3.70 16.73
CA ILE A 32 6.53 3.99 17.79
C ILE A 32 7.10 5.39 17.53
N ASN A 33 7.11 6.24 18.56
CA ASN A 33 7.73 7.56 18.50
C ASN A 33 9.25 7.45 18.37
N GLU A 34 9.92 8.50 17.91
CA GLU A 34 11.38 8.55 17.75
C GLU A 34 12.16 8.33 19.07
N ASP A 35 11.54 8.60 20.22
CA ASP A 35 12.12 8.33 21.54
C ASP A 35 11.98 6.86 22.01
N GLY A 36 11.35 6.00 21.18
CA GLY A 36 11.11 4.59 21.46
C GLY A 36 9.84 4.30 22.24
N THR A 37 9.05 5.31 22.61
CA THR A 37 7.77 5.09 23.27
C THR A 37 6.69 4.63 22.28
N LEU A 38 5.79 3.76 22.75
CA LEU A 38 4.64 3.32 21.95
C LEU A 38 3.69 4.51 21.74
N ARG A 39 3.37 4.80 20.48
CA ARG A 39 2.37 5.79 20.10
C ARG A 39 0.97 5.18 20.10
N PHE A 40 0.78 4.13 19.28
CA PHE A 40 -0.46 3.33 19.24
C PHE A 40 -0.19 1.96 18.62
N THR A 41 -1.20 1.09 18.67
CA THR A 41 -1.24 -0.17 17.93
C THR A 41 -2.53 -0.26 17.15
N VAL A 42 -2.47 -0.88 15.97
CA VAL A 42 -3.66 -1.25 15.18
C VAL A 42 -3.74 -2.77 15.15
N ALA A 43 -4.84 -3.31 15.69
CA ALA A 43 -5.09 -4.74 15.63
C ALA A 43 -5.52 -5.15 14.22
N ALA A 44 -4.89 -6.18 13.70
CA ALA A 44 -5.22 -6.83 12.44
C ALA A 44 -5.89 -8.19 12.68
N THR A 45 -6.36 -8.82 11.63
CA THR A 45 -7.01 -10.14 11.69
C THR A 45 -6.00 -11.27 11.74
N ASN A 46 -4.78 -11.02 11.22
CA ASN A 46 -3.69 -11.98 11.14
C ASN A 46 -2.33 -11.24 11.16
N ASN A 47 -1.24 -11.99 11.12
CA ASN A 47 0.12 -11.48 11.14
C ASN A 47 0.34 -10.32 10.15
N VAL A 48 0.93 -9.23 10.61
CA VAL A 48 1.29 -8.09 9.77
C VAL A 48 2.74 -8.26 9.31
N LEU A 49 2.92 -8.72 8.09
CA LEU A 49 4.24 -9.03 7.52
C LEU A 49 4.71 -7.99 6.50
N THR A 50 3.81 -7.13 6.03
CA THR A 50 4.14 -6.07 5.07
C THR A 50 4.67 -4.82 5.75
N SER A 51 5.48 -4.06 5.02
CA SER A 51 5.87 -2.71 5.45
C SER A 51 4.70 -1.75 5.22
N ALA A 52 4.49 -0.84 6.15
CA ALA A 52 3.52 0.22 5.96
C ALA A 52 3.94 1.16 4.81
N ALA A 53 2.97 1.55 3.99
CA ALA A 53 3.09 2.57 2.96
C ALA A 53 2.36 3.84 3.39
N PHE A 54 2.83 4.99 2.93
CA PHE A 54 2.33 6.29 3.37
C PHE A 54 1.81 7.09 2.17
N LEU A 55 0.66 7.71 2.35
CA LEU A 55 0.06 8.62 1.40
C LEU A 55 -0.18 9.97 2.07
N GLU A 56 0.42 11.03 1.54
CA GLU A 56 0.01 12.39 1.86
C GLU A 56 -1.06 12.83 0.86
N PHE A 57 -2.24 13.13 1.36
CA PHE A 57 -3.34 13.59 0.54
C PHE A 57 -4.21 14.59 1.31
N ASN A 58 -4.55 15.73 0.68
CA ASN A 58 -5.32 16.81 1.29
C ASN A 58 -4.76 17.28 2.65
N ASN A 59 -3.43 17.43 2.76
CA ASN A 59 -2.72 17.83 3.99
C ASN A 59 -2.91 16.87 5.17
N ALA A 60 -3.22 15.61 4.91
CA ALA A 60 -3.30 14.54 5.88
C ALA A 60 -2.46 13.34 5.43
N PHE A 61 -1.83 12.67 6.40
CA PHE A 61 -1.12 11.42 6.14
C PHE A 61 -2.01 10.23 6.44
N HIS A 62 -2.02 9.30 5.51
CA HIS A 62 -2.68 8.01 5.61
C HIS A 62 -1.65 6.89 5.60
N VAL A 63 -1.88 5.85 6.38
CA VAL A 63 -0.98 4.70 6.55
C VAL A 63 -1.70 3.45 6.08
N PHE A 64 -1.12 2.75 5.12
CA PHE A 64 -1.69 1.52 4.57
C PHE A 64 -0.77 0.33 4.85
N PHE A 65 -1.36 -0.79 5.23
CA PHE A 65 -0.66 -2.05 5.46
C PHE A 65 -1.62 -3.23 5.27
N SER A 66 -1.09 -4.41 5.04
CA SER A 66 -1.90 -5.63 4.89
C SER A 66 -1.47 -6.70 5.87
N ASP A 67 -2.39 -7.62 6.14
CA ASP A 67 -2.12 -8.80 6.96
C ASP A 67 -2.10 -10.08 6.11
N ASN A 68 -1.76 -11.19 6.75
CA ASN A 68 -1.62 -12.50 6.11
C ASN A 68 -2.97 -13.25 5.95
N SER A 69 -4.10 -12.57 6.15
CA SER A 69 -5.43 -13.11 5.83
C SER A 69 -6.05 -12.50 4.57
N GLY A 70 -5.39 -11.50 3.96
CA GLY A 70 -5.89 -10.80 2.79
C GLY A 70 -6.65 -9.52 3.12
N MET A 71 -6.56 -9.04 4.36
CA MET A 71 -7.11 -7.73 4.73
C MET A 71 -6.10 -6.63 4.43
N LEU A 72 -6.57 -5.56 3.79
CA LEU A 72 -5.82 -4.33 3.56
C LEU A 72 -6.42 -3.21 4.42
N TYR A 73 -5.57 -2.60 5.24
CA TYR A 73 -5.93 -1.58 6.21
C TYR A 73 -5.52 -0.20 5.73
N GLY A 74 -6.37 0.80 5.99
CA GLY A 74 -6.05 2.21 5.86
C GLY A 74 -6.37 2.90 7.19
N VAL A 75 -5.39 3.59 7.78
CA VAL A 75 -5.54 4.31 9.04
C VAL A 75 -4.92 5.71 8.96
N ASP A 76 -5.32 6.59 9.88
CA ASP A 76 -4.68 7.89 10.08
C ASP A 76 -3.41 7.78 10.97
N THR A 77 -2.75 8.89 11.22
CA THR A 77 -1.53 8.96 12.07
C THR A 77 -1.77 8.79 13.57
N ASP A 78 -3.02 8.62 13.96
CA ASP A 78 -3.43 8.30 15.34
C ASP A 78 -3.94 6.85 15.46
N GLY A 79 -3.95 6.10 14.34
CA GLY A 79 -4.37 4.69 14.29
C GLY A 79 -5.87 4.48 14.13
N ASN A 80 -6.64 5.53 13.84
CA ASN A 80 -8.06 5.38 13.55
C ASN A 80 -8.26 4.90 12.10
N ALA A 81 -9.17 3.95 11.90
CA ALA A 81 -9.51 3.47 10.57
C ALA A 81 -10.06 4.59 9.69
N LEU A 82 -9.61 4.64 8.45
CA LEU A 82 -10.18 5.50 7.43
C LEU A 82 -11.59 5.02 7.06
N ASN A 83 -12.40 5.92 6.54
CA ASN A 83 -13.75 5.55 6.11
C ASN A 83 -13.69 4.53 4.96
N GLY A 84 -14.44 3.42 5.10
CA GLY A 84 -14.44 2.31 4.14
C GLY A 84 -13.34 1.27 4.34
N TRP A 85 -12.42 1.48 5.29
CA TRP A 85 -11.33 0.56 5.60
C TRP A 85 -11.54 -0.16 6.95
N PRO A 86 -10.99 -1.39 7.14
CA PRO A 86 -10.22 -2.19 6.18
C PRO A 86 -11.08 -2.80 5.07
N VAL A 87 -10.45 -3.19 3.96
CA VAL A 87 -11.07 -3.93 2.87
C VAL A 87 -10.59 -5.38 2.84
N ASP A 88 -11.49 -6.31 2.50
CA ASP A 88 -11.15 -7.71 2.26
C ASP A 88 -10.79 -7.86 0.78
N VAL A 89 -9.51 -8.11 0.51
CA VAL A 89 -8.99 -8.33 -0.85
C VAL A 89 -9.27 -9.76 -1.31
N GLY A 90 -9.47 -10.69 -0.36
CA GLY A 90 -9.66 -12.11 -0.62
C GLY A 90 -8.37 -12.89 -0.85
N GLU A 91 -7.25 -12.19 -1.11
CA GLU A 91 -5.91 -12.76 -1.31
C GLU A 91 -4.86 -11.96 -0.58
N VAL A 92 -3.78 -12.64 -0.18
CA VAL A 92 -2.69 -11.99 0.56
C VAL A 92 -1.94 -11.00 -0.32
N ILE A 93 -1.85 -9.75 0.13
CA ILE A 93 -0.93 -8.75 -0.40
C ILE A 93 0.37 -8.87 0.39
N SER A 94 1.42 -9.42 -0.22
CA SER A 94 2.69 -9.70 0.47
C SER A 94 3.73 -8.59 0.36
N LYS A 95 3.41 -7.51 -0.36
CA LYS A 95 4.28 -6.34 -0.57
C LYS A 95 3.56 -5.07 -0.16
N SER A 96 4.33 -4.00 0.07
CA SER A 96 3.72 -2.68 0.27
C SER A 96 2.91 -2.29 -0.95
N VAL A 97 1.82 -1.59 -0.72
CA VAL A 97 1.04 -0.94 -1.77
C VAL A 97 1.78 0.29 -2.30
N ALA A 98 1.36 0.75 -3.47
CA ALA A 98 1.76 2.01 -4.08
C ALA A 98 0.51 2.86 -4.38
N PHE A 99 0.71 4.12 -4.76
CA PHE A 99 -0.38 5.07 -4.98
C PHE A 99 -0.20 5.78 -6.32
N SER A 100 -1.31 6.01 -6.99
CA SER A 100 -1.37 6.78 -8.25
C SER A 100 -2.80 7.19 -8.51
N ASP A 101 -3.01 8.36 -9.09
CA ASP A 101 -4.31 8.78 -9.62
C ASP A 101 -4.49 8.14 -11.01
N LEU A 102 -5.18 6.99 -11.06
CA LEU A 102 -5.33 6.16 -12.26
C LEU A 102 -6.35 6.70 -13.26
N ASN A 103 -7.19 7.66 -12.85
CA ASN A 103 -8.28 8.19 -13.65
C ASN A 103 -8.26 9.72 -13.78
N ASN A 104 -7.23 10.37 -13.19
CA ASN A 104 -7.03 11.80 -13.16
C ASN A 104 -8.23 12.59 -12.59
N ASP A 105 -8.84 12.04 -11.53
CA ASP A 105 -9.92 12.70 -10.80
C ASP A 105 -9.41 13.57 -9.64
N GLY A 106 -8.11 13.56 -9.40
CA GLY A 106 -7.42 14.29 -8.34
C GLY A 106 -7.36 13.53 -7.01
N SER A 107 -7.77 12.26 -6.98
CA SER A 107 -7.71 11.39 -5.81
C SER A 107 -6.93 10.12 -6.16
N PRO A 108 -5.85 9.78 -5.43
CA PRO A 108 -5.06 8.60 -5.75
C PRO A 108 -5.76 7.31 -5.32
N GLU A 109 -5.52 6.25 -6.10
CA GLU A 109 -5.88 4.88 -5.75
C GLU A 109 -4.76 4.20 -4.95
N VAL A 110 -5.17 3.20 -4.16
CA VAL A 110 -4.31 2.29 -3.42
C VAL A 110 -4.12 1.03 -4.25
N ILE A 111 -2.90 0.78 -4.74
CA ILE A 111 -2.60 -0.28 -5.70
C ILE A 111 -1.74 -1.34 -5.04
N GLY A 112 -2.15 -2.60 -5.13
CA GLY A 112 -1.43 -3.75 -4.59
C GLY A 112 -1.36 -4.92 -5.54
N VAL A 113 -0.40 -5.81 -5.29
CA VAL A 113 -0.29 -7.11 -5.98
C VAL A 113 -0.47 -8.23 -4.98
N THR A 114 -1.20 -9.28 -5.36
CA THR A 114 -1.44 -10.43 -4.50
C THR A 114 -0.39 -11.51 -4.68
N GLU A 115 -0.29 -12.42 -3.71
CA GLU A 115 0.60 -13.59 -3.80
C GLU A 115 0.17 -14.60 -4.86
N LEU A 116 -1.10 -14.58 -5.25
CA LEU A 116 -1.57 -15.45 -6.31
C LEU A 116 -1.34 -14.75 -7.66
N THR A 117 -2.31 -14.02 -8.18
CA THR A 117 -2.20 -13.52 -9.55
C THR A 117 -2.77 -12.13 -9.77
N ASP A 118 -3.38 -11.51 -8.76
CA ASP A 118 -4.15 -10.31 -8.97
C ASP A 118 -3.35 -9.02 -8.73
N LEU A 119 -3.53 -8.08 -9.64
CA LEU A 119 -3.28 -6.67 -9.42
C LEU A 119 -4.60 -6.04 -8.97
N VAL A 120 -4.62 -5.41 -7.83
CA VAL A 120 -5.81 -4.78 -7.22
C VAL A 120 -5.62 -3.28 -7.10
N ALA A 121 -6.72 -2.53 -7.24
CA ALA A 121 -6.75 -1.11 -6.96
C ALA A 121 -8.04 -0.75 -6.23
N TYR A 122 -7.92 0.11 -5.23
CA TYR A 122 -9.03 0.62 -4.43
C TYR A 122 -9.00 2.15 -4.38
N ASN A 123 -10.17 2.76 -4.48
CA ASN A 123 -10.33 4.18 -4.21
C ASN A 123 -10.09 4.47 -2.72
N LEU A 124 -9.81 5.72 -2.36
CA LEU A 124 -9.54 6.08 -0.95
C LEU A 124 -10.72 5.83 0.00
N ASP A 125 -11.93 5.67 -0.51
CA ASP A 125 -13.11 5.31 0.28
C ASP A 125 -13.25 3.78 0.49
N GLY A 126 -12.27 2.98 0.07
CA GLY A 126 -12.25 1.53 0.19
C GLY A 126 -13.06 0.79 -0.88
N SER A 127 -13.71 1.48 -1.79
CA SER A 127 -14.41 0.84 -2.92
C SER A 127 -13.40 0.33 -3.96
N PRO A 128 -13.64 -0.82 -4.62
CA PRO A 128 -12.80 -1.30 -5.71
C PRO A 128 -12.77 -0.28 -6.86
N HIS A 129 -11.57 0.00 -7.39
CA HIS A 129 -11.45 0.84 -8.57
C HIS A 129 -11.94 0.12 -9.82
N SER A 130 -12.57 0.87 -10.73
CA SER A 130 -13.13 0.31 -11.96
C SER A 130 -12.05 -0.37 -12.84
N GLY A 131 -12.32 -1.57 -13.31
CA GLY A 131 -11.38 -2.35 -14.13
C GLY A 131 -10.47 -3.27 -13.32
N PHE A 132 -10.52 -3.22 -11.99
CA PHE A 132 -9.77 -4.11 -11.08
C PHE A 132 -10.71 -5.08 -10.35
N PRO A 133 -10.19 -6.27 -9.93
CA PRO A 133 -8.82 -6.76 -10.10
C PRO A 133 -8.48 -7.11 -11.55
N MET A 134 -7.20 -6.98 -11.91
CA MET A 134 -6.65 -7.50 -13.16
C MET A 134 -5.85 -8.77 -12.86
N ASN A 135 -6.21 -9.87 -13.51
CA ASN A 135 -5.57 -11.16 -13.28
C ASN A 135 -4.37 -11.36 -14.20
N ASN A 136 -3.23 -11.73 -13.64
CA ASN A 136 -2.04 -12.16 -14.37
C ASN A 136 -2.00 -13.69 -14.46
N GLU A 137 -1.27 -14.24 -15.43
CA GLU A 137 -1.11 -15.69 -15.58
C GLU A 137 -0.26 -16.32 -14.45
N PHE A 138 0.66 -15.55 -13.86
CA PHE A 138 1.61 -16.03 -12.84
C PHE A 138 1.63 -15.09 -11.62
N PRO A 139 1.93 -15.65 -10.43
CA PRO A 139 2.04 -14.88 -9.19
C PRO A 139 3.01 -13.71 -9.28
N PHE A 140 2.64 -12.60 -8.66
CA PHE A 140 3.54 -11.47 -8.47
C PHE A 140 4.56 -11.75 -7.36
N THR A 141 5.82 -11.41 -7.61
CA THR A 141 6.95 -11.62 -6.67
C THR A 141 7.54 -10.32 -6.15
N ALA A 142 7.22 -9.20 -6.80
CA ALA A 142 7.65 -7.85 -6.40
C ALA A 142 6.44 -6.93 -6.30
N GLY A 143 6.55 -5.90 -5.48
CA GLY A 143 5.53 -4.84 -5.35
C GLY A 143 5.39 -4.03 -6.64
N PRO A 144 4.29 -3.29 -6.80
CA PRO A 144 4.07 -2.47 -7.98
C PRO A 144 5.04 -1.29 -8.03
N LEU A 145 5.43 -0.93 -9.24
CA LEU A 145 6.08 0.33 -9.60
C LEU A 145 5.18 1.00 -10.64
N ILE A 146 4.86 2.28 -10.43
CA ILE A 146 3.91 3.02 -11.25
C ILE A 146 4.60 4.26 -11.82
N MET A 147 4.60 4.41 -13.13
CA MET A 147 5.21 5.55 -13.82
C MET A 147 4.71 5.64 -15.24
N ASP A 148 4.71 6.84 -15.81
CA ASP A 148 4.60 7.05 -17.26
C ASP A 148 5.94 6.70 -17.90
N MET A 149 6.04 5.54 -18.54
CA MET A 149 7.28 5.02 -19.11
C MET A 149 7.57 5.52 -20.52
N ASP A 150 6.53 5.76 -21.30
CA ASP A 150 6.66 6.11 -22.71
C ASP A 150 6.36 7.57 -23.02
N GLY A 151 5.89 8.33 -22.03
CA GLY A 151 5.67 9.78 -22.09
C GLY A 151 4.39 10.16 -22.82
N ASP A 152 3.39 9.27 -22.85
CA ASP A 152 2.13 9.51 -23.53
C ASP A 152 1.05 10.14 -22.64
N GLY A 153 1.28 10.25 -21.33
CA GLY A 153 0.43 10.95 -20.35
C GLY A 153 -0.53 10.02 -19.62
N ASP A 154 -0.37 8.73 -19.76
CA ASP A 154 -0.95 7.74 -18.84
C ASP A 154 0.17 6.95 -18.12
N VAL A 155 -0.17 6.19 -17.08
CA VAL A 155 0.84 5.46 -16.31
C VAL A 155 0.81 3.98 -16.65
N GLU A 156 1.97 3.34 -16.58
CA GLU A 156 2.14 1.90 -16.55
C GLU A 156 2.31 1.43 -15.11
N ILE A 157 1.64 0.31 -14.79
CA ILE A 157 1.87 -0.43 -13.57
C ILE A 157 2.78 -1.61 -13.89
N LEU A 158 4.00 -1.58 -13.35
CA LEU A 158 4.97 -2.65 -13.51
C LEU A 158 4.97 -3.56 -12.31
N GLY A 159 4.96 -4.87 -12.55
CA GLY A 159 5.05 -5.89 -11.52
C GLY A 159 6.03 -7.00 -11.91
N GLY A 160 6.92 -7.36 -10.99
CA GLY A 160 7.73 -8.57 -11.16
C GLY A 160 6.88 -9.81 -10.92
N SER A 161 6.90 -10.76 -11.86
CA SER A 161 6.24 -12.07 -11.75
C SER A 161 7.30 -13.18 -11.68
N VAL A 162 6.88 -14.40 -11.42
CA VAL A 162 7.78 -15.57 -11.32
C VAL A 162 8.63 -15.74 -12.59
N ASN A 163 8.09 -15.46 -13.76
CA ASN A 163 8.72 -15.73 -15.05
C ASN A 163 8.96 -14.48 -15.91
N SER A 164 8.43 -13.31 -15.52
CA SER A 164 8.43 -12.13 -16.37
C SER A 164 8.35 -10.83 -15.59
N LEU A 165 8.70 -9.75 -16.24
CA LEU A 165 8.25 -8.41 -15.89
C LEU A 165 6.93 -8.15 -16.63
N VAL A 166 5.91 -7.80 -15.89
CA VAL A 166 4.59 -7.44 -16.42
C VAL A 166 4.49 -5.93 -16.46
N SER A 167 4.04 -5.36 -17.55
CA SER A 167 3.67 -3.95 -17.68
C SER A 167 2.21 -3.87 -18.09
N ILE A 168 1.43 -3.16 -17.32
CA ILE A 168 0.01 -2.91 -17.57
C ILE A 168 -0.15 -1.42 -17.79
N ASP A 169 -0.57 -1.09 -18.96
CA ASP A 169 -0.78 0.25 -19.44
C ASP A 169 -2.24 0.69 -19.15
N ILE A 170 -2.40 1.79 -18.41
CA ILE A 170 -3.68 2.29 -17.89
C ILE A 170 -4.37 3.20 -18.89
N LYS A 171 -4.46 3.04 -20.06
CA LYS A 171 -5.13 3.75 -21.16
C LYS A 171 -6.09 4.92 -20.80
N SER A 172 -5.86 5.58 -19.68
CA SER A 172 -6.55 6.80 -19.24
C SER A 172 -5.52 7.81 -18.78
N ASN A 173 -5.79 9.09 -18.99
CA ASN A 173 -4.95 10.14 -18.44
C ASN A 173 -4.83 9.93 -16.92
N SER A 174 -3.62 9.76 -16.43
CA SER A 174 -3.32 9.34 -15.06
C SER A 174 -2.02 9.96 -14.58
N SER A 175 -1.73 9.94 -13.28
CA SER A 175 -0.51 10.50 -12.72
C SER A 175 -0.05 9.77 -11.46
N SER A 176 1.24 9.51 -11.39
CA SER A 176 1.92 9.05 -10.17
C SER A 176 2.73 10.15 -9.48
N ASP A 177 2.69 11.37 -9.99
CA ASP A 177 3.49 12.49 -9.49
C ASP A 177 3.10 12.89 -8.06
N GLY A 178 4.09 12.93 -7.17
CA GLY A 178 3.89 13.33 -5.77
C GLY A 178 3.33 12.22 -4.87
N TYR A 179 3.17 11.00 -5.36
CA TYR A 179 2.71 9.87 -4.59
C TYR A 179 3.83 8.85 -4.33
N TRP A 180 3.65 8.02 -3.31
CA TRP A 180 4.49 6.85 -3.06
C TRP A 180 4.15 5.77 -4.11
N ASN A 181 4.82 5.83 -5.24
CA ASN A 181 4.50 5.08 -6.45
C ASN A 181 5.31 3.78 -6.62
N MET A 182 6.13 3.41 -5.62
CA MET A 182 6.92 2.18 -5.63
C MET A 182 7.12 1.62 -4.22
N TYR A 183 7.63 0.40 -4.12
CA TYR A 183 7.99 -0.23 -2.86
C TYR A 183 8.99 0.65 -2.07
N ARG A 184 8.61 1.04 -0.85
CA ARG A 184 9.33 1.94 0.07
C ARG A 184 9.41 3.41 -0.38
N GLY A 185 8.54 3.83 -1.29
CA GLY A 185 8.51 5.19 -1.79
C GLY A 185 9.65 5.52 -2.74
N ASP A 186 9.71 6.74 -3.18
CA ASP A 186 10.83 7.26 -3.97
C ASP A 186 12.05 7.61 -3.08
N ASN A 187 13.18 7.77 -3.70
CA ASN A 187 14.43 8.11 -3.03
C ASN A 187 14.59 9.62 -2.84
#